data_c4a4438ec6b6495f53beb358469073fe
#
_entry.id   c4a4438ec6b6495f53beb358469073fe
#
_cell.length_a   1.000
_cell.length_b   1.000
_cell.length_c   1.000
_cell.angle_alpha   90.00
_cell.angle_beta   90.00
_cell.angle_gamma   90.00
#
_symmetry.space_group_name_H-M   'P 1'
#
loop_
_entity.id
_entity.type
_entity.pdbx_description
1 polymer ?
#
loop_
_entity_poly.entity_id
_entity_poly.type
_entity_poly.pdbx_seq_one_letter_code
_entity_poly.pdbx_strand_id
1 'polypeptide(L)'
;QGYSSAASDVYKRQVTYEGYGPNGTAIIVEALTDNRNRAASNIRNAFTKGGGNVGTPGCVSFMFDNKGQIIVDKEECDKDADDLMMLALDAGADDFNEEDDCYEITTAPDDFGTVSDALSNEGVTFASAEVTMIPQTMVELTSEDDIKKMRRILALLDEEDDVQNVYHNWDEPVEDEE
;
A
#
# COMPACT_ATOMS: atom_id res chain seq x y z
N GLN A 1 1.21 -17.98 38.24
CA GLN A 1 1.90 -18.36 37.02
C GLN A 1 1.09 -17.93 35.83
N GLY A 2 1.44 -16.87 35.16
CA GLY A 2 0.67 -16.29 34.08
C GLY A 2 0.72 -17.04 32.73
N TYR A 3 0.85 -18.35 32.73
CA TYR A 3 1.00 -19.13 31.51
C TYR A 3 -0.28 -19.25 30.66
N SER A 4 -1.43 -19.05 31.25
CA SER A 4 -2.68 -19.08 30.52
C SER A 4 -2.77 -17.94 29.50
N SER A 5 -2.21 -16.79 29.81
CA SER A 5 -2.15 -15.68 28.86
C SER A 5 -1.14 -15.96 27.73
N ALA A 6 -0.02 -16.59 28.04
CA ALA A 6 0.96 -16.99 27.03
C ALA A 6 0.42 -18.09 26.11
N ALA A 7 -0.44 -18.98 26.60
CA ALA A 7 -1.07 -20.02 25.79
C ALA A 7 -2.14 -19.47 24.85
N SER A 8 -2.78 -18.35 25.20
CA SER A 8 -3.75 -17.67 24.35
C SER A 8 -3.09 -16.67 23.41
N ASP A 9 -1.88 -16.21 23.74
CA ASP A 9 -1.09 -15.34 22.87
C ASP A 9 -0.35 -16.19 21.83
N VAL A 10 -1.09 -16.64 20.84
CA VAL A 10 -0.48 -17.30 19.69
C VAL A 10 0.40 -16.26 19.00
N TYR A 11 1.69 -16.54 18.93
CA TYR A 11 2.65 -15.67 18.29
C TYR A 11 2.33 -15.56 16.80
N LYS A 12 1.74 -14.46 16.42
CA LYS A 12 1.59 -14.10 15.02
C LYS A 12 2.92 -13.56 14.51
N ARG A 13 3.32 -14.08 13.36
CA ARG A 13 4.52 -13.62 12.66
C ARG A 13 4.14 -12.87 11.41
N GLN A 14 4.84 -11.78 11.16
CA GLN A 14 4.73 -11.06 9.93
C GLN A 14 5.50 -11.81 8.84
N VAL A 15 4.83 -12.08 7.73
CA VAL A 15 5.39 -12.76 6.57
C VAL A 15 5.03 -11.95 5.33
N THR A 16 5.99 -11.79 4.43
CA THR A 16 5.78 -11.07 3.18
C THR A 16 5.84 -12.06 2.02
N TYR A 17 4.85 -11.99 1.14
CA TYR A 17 4.79 -12.75 -0.10
C TYR A 17 4.86 -11.81 -1.28
N GLU A 18 5.59 -12.22 -2.30
CA GLU A 18 5.76 -11.45 -3.52
C GLU A 18 5.38 -12.31 -4.71
N GLY A 19 4.72 -11.71 -5.66
CA GLY A 19 4.28 -12.45 -6.84
C GLY A 19 3.81 -11.56 -7.96
N TYR A 20 3.31 -12.20 -8.99
CA TYR A 20 2.83 -11.56 -10.21
C TYR A 20 1.35 -11.83 -10.41
N GLY A 21 0.64 -10.78 -10.81
CA GLY A 21 -0.71 -10.86 -11.33
C GLY A 21 -0.71 -10.92 -12.86
N PRO A 22 -1.89 -10.73 -13.49
CA PRO A 22 -1.99 -10.75 -14.94
C PRO A 22 -1.12 -9.68 -15.58
N ASN A 23 -0.59 -10.00 -16.75
CA ASN A 23 0.26 -9.14 -17.56
C ASN A 23 1.49 -8.59 -16.81
N GLY A 24 2.04 -9.37 -15.89
CA GLY A 24 3.26 -9.01 -15.17
C GLY A 24 3.09 -7.95 -14.09
N THR A 25 1.87 -7.67 -13.64
CA THR A 25 1.67 -6.80 -12.49
C THR A 25 2.38 -7.36 -11.25
N ALA A 26 3.04 -6.49 -10.51
CA ALA A 26 3.75 -6.86 -9.29
C ALA A 26 2.83 -6.71 -8.09
N ILE A 27 2.82 -7.70 -7.20
CA ILE A 27 1.99 -7.70 -6.01
C ILE A 27 2.83 -8.10 -4.81
N ILE A 28 2.77 -7.30 -3.74
CA ILE A 28 3.36 -7.61 -2.44
C ILE A 28 2.25 -7.78 -1.43
N VAL A 29 2.27 -8.87 -0.69
CA VAL A 29 1.29 -9.17 0.37
C VAL A 29 2.00 -9.26 1.71
N GLU A 30 1.60 -8.44 2.65
CA GLU A 30 2.03 -8.52 4.03
C GLU A 30 0.97 -9.23 4.86
N ALA A 31 1.33 -10.34 5.46
CA ALA A 31 0.44 -11.13 6.30
C ALA A 31 0.95 -11.21 7.73
N LEU A 32 0.04 -11.23 8.67
CA LEU A 32 0.30 -11.48 10.07
C LEU A 32 -0.43 -12.76 10.46
N THR A 33 0.31 -13.85 10.70
CA THR A 33 -0.28 -15.17 10.85
C THR A 33 0.34 -15.97 12.00
N ASP A 34 -0.49 -16.77 12.63
CA ASP A 34 -0.09 -17.82 13.57
C ASP A 34 0.22 -19.15 12.88
N ASN A 35 -0.11 -19.26 11.59
CA ASN A 35 0.09 -20.47 10.80
C ASN A 35 0.59 -20.12 9.38
N ARG A 36 1.91 -20.15 9.24
CA ARG A 36 2.58 -19.79 7.96
C ARG A 36 2.19 -20.69 6.81
N ASN A 37 1.97 -21.97 7.06
CA ASN A 37 1.59 -22.92 6.01
C ASN A 37 0.18 -22.64 5.49
N ARG A 38 -0.75 -22.33 6.39
CA ARG A 38 -2.11 -21.94 6.01
C ARG A 38 -2.11 -20.65 5.21
N ALA A 39 -1.43 -19.62 5.70
CA ALA A 39 -1.34 -18.33 5.03
C ALA A 39 -0.71 -18.48 3.64
N ALA A 40 0.39 -19.22 3.52
CA ALA A 40 1.04 -19.49 2.24
C ALA A 40 0.10 -20.17 1.24
N SER A 41 -0.62 -21.20 1.68
CA SER A 41 -1.58 -21.92 0.83
C SER A 41 -2.70 -21.03 0.36
N ASN A 42 -3.28 -20.23 1.25
CA ASN A 42 -4.41 -19.37 0.94
C ASN A 42 -3.99 -18.23 -0.01
N ILE A 43 -2.83 -17.65 0.22
CA ILE A 43 -2.29 -16.58 -0.62
C ILE A 43 -1.94 -17.11 -2.02
N ARG A 44 -1.27 -18.26 -2.12
CA ARG A 44 -1.00 -18.92 -3.41
C ARG A 44 -2.29 -19.23 -4.18
N ASN A 45 -3.29 -19.71 -3.49
CA ASN A 45 -4.60 -19.98 -4.07
C ASN A 45 -5.24 -18.72 -4.65
N ALA A 46 -5.17 -17.60 -3.93
CA ALA A 46 -5.69 -16.32 -4.40
C ALA A 46 -5.01 -15.89 -5.70
N PHE A 47 -3.68 -15.96 -5.75
CA PHE A 47 -2.92 -15.64 -6.97
C PHE A 47 -3.29 -16.59 -8.12
N THR A 48 -3.31 -17.89 -7.87
CA THR A 48 -3.58 -18.89 -8.90
C THR A 48 -4.97 -18.75 -9.49
N LYS A 49 -5.98 -18.48 -8.67
CA LYS A 49 -7.37 -18.27 -9.13
C LYS A 49 -7.51 -17.05 -10.04
N GLY A 50 -6.67 -16.06 -9.89
CA GLY A 50 -6.62 -14.90 -10.77
C GLY A 50 -5.61 -15.00 -11.90
N GLY A 51 -5.05 -16.20 -12.15
CA GLY A 51 -4.08 -16.39 -13.22
C GLY A 51 -2.68 -15.88 -12.95
N GLY A 52 -2.39 -15.51 -11.70
CA GLY A 52 -1.06 -15.12 -11.25
C GLY A 52 -0.30 -16.24 -10.56
N ASN A 53 0.83 -15.91 -9.98
CA ASN A 53 1.60 -16.85 -9.19
C ASN A 53 2.48 -16.13 -8.15
N VAL A 54 2.70 -16.81 -7.04
CA VAL A 54 3.64 -16.36 -6.01
C VAL A 54 5.05 -16.75 -6.44
N GLY A 55 5.96 -15.78 -6.40
CA GLY A 55 7.37 -15.99 -6.73
C GLY A 55 8.25 -16.13 -5.48
N THR A 56 9.55 -16.03 -5.70
CA THR A 56 10.54 -16.06 -4.62
C THR A 56 10.62 -14.70 -3.92
N PRO A 57 11.02 -14.66 -2.64
CA PRO A 57 11.26 -13.39 -1.95
C PRO A 57 12.24 -12.50 -2.72
N GLY A 58 11.90 -11.23 -2.87
CA GLY A 58 12.68 -10.25 -3.61
C GLY A 58 12.38 -10.16 -5.09
N CYS A 59 11.46 -10.99 -5.64
CA CYS A 59 11.18 -11.01 -7.07
C CYS A 59 10.52 -9.72 -7.59
N VAL A 60 9.79 -9.00 -6.76
CA VAL A 60 9.11 -7.75 -7.13
C VAL A 60 9.39 -6.58 -6.18
N SER A 61 9.94 -6.83 -4.99
CA SER A 61 10.14 -5.77 -3.98
C SER A 61 11.05 -4.64 -4.46
N PHE A 62 11.98 -4.92 -5.36
CA PHE A 62 12.85 -3.91 -5.96
C PHE A 62 12.09 -2.90 -6.85
N MET A 63 10.87 -3.21 -7.24
CA MET A 63 9.99 -2.34 -8.04
C MET A 63 9.24 -1.33 -7.18
N PHE A 64 9.36 -1.42 -5.86
CA PHE A 64 8.68 -0.56 -4.89
C PHE A 64 9.68 0.16 -4.02
N ASP A 65 9.35 1.40 -3.68
CA ASP A 65 10.09 2.18 -2.69
C ASP A 65 9.29 2.27 -1.40
N ASN A 66 9.97 2.08 -0.27
CA ASN A 66 9.37 2.32 1.04
C ASN A 66 9.43 3.82 1.32
N LYS A 67 8.27 4.47 1.37
CA LYS A 67 8.14 5.93 1.50
C LYS A 67 7.04 6.30 2.49
N GLY A 68 7.21 7.44 3.14
CA GLY A 68 6.10 8.12 3.79
C GLY A 68 5.22 8.77 2.74
N GLN A 69 3.91 8.57 2.84
CA GLN A 69 2.92 9.17 1.93
C GLN A 69 1.87 9.89 2.75
N ILE A 70 1.66 11.16 2.44
CA ILE A 70 0.62 11.99 3.04
C ILE A 70 -0.28 12.47 1.93
N ILE A 71 -1.57 12.18 2.06
CA ILE A 71 -2.60 12.63 1.14
C ILE A 71 -3.42 13.73 1.84
N VAL A 72 -3.52 14.87 1.18
CA VAL A 72 -4.30 16.02 1.66
C VAL A 72 -5.41 16.27 0.65
N ASP A 73 -6.66 16.21 1.11
CA ASP A 73 -7.82 16.54 0.28
C ASP A 73 -7.87 18.05 0.03
N LYS A 74 -7.99 18.46 -1.23
CA LYS A 74 -8.05 19.88 -1.60
C LYS A 74 -9.25 20.59 -0.96
N GLU A 75 -10.37 19.91 -0.80
CA GLU A 75 -11.58 20.48 -0.18
C GLU A 75 -11.39 20.75 1.31
N GLU A 76 -10.54 19.98 1.98
CA GLU A 76 -10.23 20.10 3.40
C GLU A 76 -8.99 20.97 3.67
N CYS A 77 -8.34 21.50 2.63
CA CYS A 77 -7.10 22.26 2.74
C CYS A 77 -7.34 23.75 2.53
N ASP A 78 -7.01 24.53 3.55
CA ASP A 78 -7.11 26.01 3.50
C ASP A 78 -5.93 26.69 2.77
N LYS A 79 -4.86 25.92 2.55
CA LYS A 79 -3.65 26.42 1.88
C LYS A 79 -3.73 26.16 0.39
N ASP A 80 -3.16 27.07 -0.42
CA ASP A 80 -3.00 26.80 -1.84
C ASP A 80 -1.84 25.82 -2.10
N ALA A 81 -1.73 25.36 -3.35
CA ALA A 81 -0.72 24.37 -3.72
C ALA A 81 0.71 24.85 -3.46
N ASP A 82 1.00 26.10 -3.77
CA ASP A 82 2.35 26.66 -3.61
C ASP A 82 2.74 26.77 -2.14
N ASP A 83 1.83 27.24 -1.30
CA ASP A 83 2.07 27.36 0.16
C ASP A 83 2.26 26.00 0.81
N LEU A 84 1.41 25.03 0.45
CA LEU A 84 1.52 23.67 0.97
C LEU A 84 2.81 22.98 0.51
N MET A 85 3.18 23.16 -0.74
CA MET A 85 4.43 22.62 -1.30
C MET A 85 5.65 23.18 -0.56
N MET A 86 5.72 24.49 -0.37
CA MET A 86 6.82 25.13 0.34
C MET A 86 6.90 24.62 1.78
N LEU A 87 5.79 24.52 2.47
CA LEU A 87 5.73 24.03 3.83
C LEU A 87 6.21 22.56 3.92
N ALA A 88 5.76 21.71 3.01
CA ALA A 88 6.15 20.31 2.97
C ALA A 88 7.65 20.14 2.68
N LEU A 89 8.17 20.82 1.68
CA LEU A 89 9.59 20.75 1.31
C LEU A 89 10.49 21.31 2.41
N ASP A 90 10.11 22.40 3.03
CA ASP A 90 10.85 22.99 4.16
C ASP A 90 10.87 22.05 5.38
N ALA A 91 9.82 21.26 5.56
CA ALA A 91 9.73 20.27 6.63
C ALA A 91 10.58 19.02 6.39
N GLY A 92 11.02 18.80 5.16
CA GLY A 92 11.86 17.66 4.77
C GLY A 92 11.23 16.65 3.81
N ALA A 93 10.11 16.99 3.18
CA ALA A 93 9.50 16.11 2.17
C ALA A 93 10.41 15.98 0.94
N ASP A 94 10.39 14.80 0.32
CA ASP A 94 11.14 14.50 -0.90
C ASP A 94 10.47 15.04 -2.14
N ASP A 95 9.14 14.96 -2.18
CA ASP A 95 8.36 15.30 -3.37
C ASP A 95 6.97 15.80 -2.99
N PHE A 96 6.37 16.56 -3.90
CA PHE A 96 5.03 17.09 -3.79
C PHE A 96 4.35 17.02 -5.15
N ASN A 97 3.22 16.33 -5.20
CA ASN A 97 2.42 16.21 -6.43
C ASN A 97 1.03 16.79 -6.21
N GLU A 98 0.57 17.58 -7.15
CA GLU A 98 -0.80 18.06 -7.19
C GLU A 98 -1.62 17.17 -8.14
N GLU A 99 -2.64 16.53 -7.57
CA GLU A 99 -3.63 15.75 -8.32
C GLU A 99 -4.92 16.57 -8.49
N ASP A 100 -5.92 16.02 -9.16
CA ASP A 100 -7.16 16.75 -9.43
C ASP A 100 -7.92 17.14 -8.16
N ASP A 101 -7.97 16.23 -7.17
CA ASP A 101 -8.77 16.38 -5.95
C ASP A 101 -7.94 16.36 -4.66
N CYS A 102 -6.64 16.10 -4.76
CA CYS A 102 -5.78 15.98 -3.59
C CYS A 102 -4.34 16.44 -3.89
N TYR A 103 -3.57 16.56 -2.80
CA TYR A 103 -2.12 16.71 -2.85
C TYR A 103 -1.47 15.47 -2.29
N GLU A 104 -0.44 14.98 -2.95
CA GLU A 104 0.37 13.86 -2.48
C GLU A 104 1.75 14.37 -2.07
N ILE A 105 2.11 14.13 -0.81
CA ILE A 105 3.41 14.49 -0.24
C ILE A 105 4.15 13.21 0.07
N THR A 106 5.35 13.10 -0.46
CA THR A 106 6.19 11.90 -0.30
C THR A 106 7.43 12.24 0.51
N THR A 107 7.78 11.38 1.46
CA THR A 107 8.95 11.55 2.33
C THR A 107 9.79 10.29 2.37
N ALA A 108 11.04 10.40 2.81
CA ALA A 108 11.77 9.23 3.28
C ALA A 108 11.06 8.64 4.52
N PRO A 109 11.11 7.32 4.74
CA PRO A 109 10.43 6.72 5.90
C PRO A 109 10.84 7.33 7.24
N ASP A 110 12.12 7.67 7.39
CA ASP A 110 12.66 8.25 8.62
C ASP A 110 12.20 9.70 8.84
N ASP A 111 11.86 10.42 7.79
CA ASP A 111 11.43 11.81 7.84
C ASP A 111 9.91 11.98 7.93
N PHE A 112 9.16 10.87 7.78
CA PHE A 112 7.69 10.90 7.79
C PHE A 112 7.12 11.55 9.04
N GLY A 113 7.59 11.16 10.22
CA GLY A 113 7.13 11.73 11.49
C GLY A 113 7.38 13.24 11.58
N THR A 114 8.55 13.69 11.19
CA THR A 114 8.92 15.11 11.20
C THR A 114 8.04 15.93 10.25
N VAL A 115 7.83 15.44 9.03
CA VAL A 115 7.01 16.13 8.03
C VAL A 115 5.55 16.16 8.44
N SER A 116 5.00 15.03 8.90
CA SER A 116 3.60 14.96 9.32
C SER A 116 3.32 15.85 10.52
N ASP A 117 4.22 15.90 11.50
CA ASP A 117 4.08 16.78 12.67
C ASP A 117 4.13 18.25 12.27
N ALA A 118 5.05 18.64 11.40
CA ALA A 118 5.17 20.00 10.92
C ALA A 118 3.90 20.46 10.19
N LEU A 119 3.34 19.62 9.34
CA LEU A 119 2.10 19.91 8.62
C LEU A 119 0.90 19.98 9.56
N SER A 120 0.80 19.06 10.52
CA SER A 120 -0.27 19.07 11.53
C SER A 120 -0.22 20.33 12.40
N ASN A 121 0.97 20.78 12.78
CA ASN A 121 1.16 21.98 13.58
C ASN A 121 0.71 23.26 12.84
N GLU A 122 0.77 23.24 11.51
CA GLU A 122 0.28 24.33 10.64
C GLU A 122 -1.20 24.20 10.29
N GLY A 123 -1.90 23.24 10.89
CA GLY A 123 -3.36 23.08 10.73
C GLY A 123 -3.76 22.29 9.49
N VAL A 124 -2.83 21.58 8.86
CA VAL A 124 -3.17 20.72 7.71
C VAL A 124 -3.86 19.44 8.17
N THR A 125 -5.01 19.14 7.58
CA THR A 125 -5.73 17.90 7.81
C THR A 125 -5.37 16.87 6.75
N PHE A 126 -5.08 15.64 7.16
CA PHE A 126 -4.70 14.56 6.25
C PHE A 126 -5.90 13.66 5.94
N ALA A 127 -6.09 13.35 4.67
CA ALA A 127 -6.99 12.27 4.25
C ALA A 127 -6.38 10.92 4.61
N SER A 128 -5.06 10.77 4.42
CA SER A 128 -4.28 9.63 4.90
C SER A 128 -2.83 10.03 5.14
N ALA A 129 -2.16 9.31 6.04
CA ALA A 129 -0.74 9.52 6.32
C ALA A 129 -0.15 8.20 6.83
N GLU A 130 0.76 7.62 6.07
CA GLU A 130 1.37 6.33 6.42
C GLU A 130 2.71 6.15 5.73
N VAL A 131 3.54 5.27 6.29
CA VAL A 131 4.70 4.73 5.58
C VAL A 131 4.24 3.51 4.79
N THR A 132 4.44 3.53 3.50
CA THR A 132 3.89 2.52 2.58
C THR A 132 4.89 2.17 1.48
N MET A 133 4.57 1.12 0.73
CA MET A 133 5.34 0.73 -0.45
C MET A 133 4.73 1.38 -1.69
N ILE A 134 5.52 2.19 -2.37
CA ILE A 134 5.08 2.93 -3.55
C ILE A 134 5.77 2.34 -4.79
N PRO A 135 5.01 1.91 -5.80
CA PRO A 135 5.61 1.39 -7.03
C PRO A 135 6.34 2.49 -7.81
N GLN A 136 7.50 2.13 -8.35
CA GLN A 136 8.29 3.03 -9.19
C GLN A 136 7.65 3.26 -10.55
N THR A 137 6.95 2.25 -11.05
CA THR A 137 6.26 2.28 -12.34
C THR A 137 4.92 1.58 -12.22
N MET A 138 3.88 2.21 -12.75
CA MET A 138 2.53 1.63 -12.78
C MET A 138 2.34 0.81 -14.06
N VAL A 139 1.53 -0.24 -13.97
CA VAL A 139 1.16 -1.11 -15.09
C VAL A 139 -0.30 -0.93 -15.40
N GLU A 140 -0.61 -0.58 -16.64
CA GLU A 140 -1.97 -0.47 -17.13
C GLU A 140 -2.45 -1.83 -17.67
N LEU A 141 -3.64 -2.24 -17.26
CA LEU A 141 -4.32 -3.42 -17.81
C LEU A 141 -5.41 -2.96 -18.77
N THR A 142 -5.31 -3.36 -20.02
CA THR A 142 -6.25 -2.96 -21.09
C THR A 142 -7.28 -4.04 -21.42
N SER A 143 -6.95 -5.30 -21.16
CA SER A 143 -7.84 -6.44 -21.37
C SER A 143 -8.86 -6.55 -20.24
N GLU A 144 -10.14 -6.66 -20.56
CA GLU A 144 -11.19 -6.91 -19.55
C GLU A 144 -10.94 -8.19 -18.76
N ASP A 145 -10.40 -9.22 -19.40
CA ASP A 145 -10.05 -10.48 -18.76
C ASP A 145 -8.94 -10.29 -17.70
N ASP A 146 -7.90 -9.54 -18.04
CA ASP A 146 -6.81 -9.23 -17.11
C ASP A 146 -7.30 -8.39 -15.94
N ILE A 147 -8.15 -7.41 -16.19
CA ILE A 147 -8.76 -6.58 -15.15
C ILE A 147 -9.58 -7.43 -14.18
N LYS A 148 -10.40 -8.34 -14.70
CA LYS A 148 -11.18 -9.25 -13.87
C LYS A 148 -10.30 -10.17 -13.04
N LYS A 149 -9.24 -10.69 -13.62
CA LYS A 149 -8.26 -11.54 -12.92
C LYS A 149 -7.57 -10.79 -11.81
N MET A 150 -7.13 -9.56 -12.08
CA MET A 150 -6.46 -8.74 -11.06
C MET A 150 -7.41 -8.39 -9.92
N ARG A 151 -8.63 -7.98 -10.23
CA ARG A 151 -9.66 -7.70 -9.20
C ARG A 151 -9.99 -8.93 -8.37
N ARG A 152 -9.99 -10.11 -9.00
CA ARG A 152 -10.23 -11.38 -8.29
C ARG A 152 -9.10 -11.66 -7.28
N ILE A 153 -7.85 -11.48 -7.69
CA ILE A 153 -6.70 -11.65 -6.78
C ILE A 153 -6.85 -10.71 -5.58
N LEU A 154 -7.08 -9.44 -5.83
CA LEU A 154 -7.18 -8.43 -4.77
C LEU A 154 -8.36 -8.71 -3.83
N ALA A 155 -9.51 -9.12 -4.39
CA ALA A 155 -10.70 -9.47 -3.60
C ALA A 155 -10.46 -10.69 -2.70
N LEU A 156 -9.81 -11.73 -3.23
CA LEU A 156 -9.50 -12.94 -2.46
C LEU A 156 -8.47 -12.67 -1.36
N LEU A 157 -7.50 -11.81 -1.63
CA LEU A 157 -6.53 -11.38 -0.62
C LEU A 157 -7.19 -10.54 0.47
N ASP A 158 -8.14 -9.69 0.11
CA ASP A 158 -8.89 -8.86 1.07
C ASP A 158 -9.77 -9.71 2.00
N GLU A 159 -10.28 -10.83 1.51
CA GLU A 159 -11.07 -11.79 2.30
C GLU A 159 -10.22 -12.64 3.25
N GLU A 160 -8.91 -12.66 3.07
CA GLU A 160 -8.02 -13.48 3.87
C GLU A 160 -7.71 -12.78 5.20
N ASP A 161 -8.09 -13.40 6.32
CA ASP A 161 -7.97 -12.82 7.66
C ASP A 161 -6.52 -12.51 8.05
N ASP A 162 -5.57 -13.28 7.57
CA ASP A 162 -4.15 -13.11 7.89
C ASP A 162 -3.49 -11.97 7.10
N VAL A 163 -4.09 -11.53 6.00
CA VAL A 163 -3.55 -10.46 5.15
C VAL A 163 -3.80 -9.10 5.81
N GLN A 164 -2.72 -8.34 6.01
CA GLN A 164 -2.76 -7.00 6.60
C GLN A 164 -2.71 -5.91 5.55
N ASN A 165 -1.81 -6.04 4.57
CA ASN A 165 -1.61 -5.06 3.52
C ASN A 165 -1.34 -5.75 2.20
N VAL A 166 -1.82 -5.15 1.12
CA VAL A 166 -1.54 -5.57 -0.25
C VAL A 166 -1.06 -4.34 -1.01
N TYR A 167 0.11 -4.45 -1.62
CA TYR A 167 0.68 -3.41 -2.47
C TYR A 167 0.81 -3.96 -3.88
N HIS A 168 0.50 -3.16 -4.87
CA HIS A 168 0.61 -3.55 -6.27
C HIS A 168 0.94 -2.34 -7.14
N ASN A 169 1.37 -2.61 -8.36
CA ASN A 169 1.69 -1.58 -9.34
C ASN A 169 0.67 -1.47 -10.48
N TRP A 170 -0.52 -2.05 -10.30
CA TRP A 170 -1.60 -1.88 -11.25
C TRP A 170 -2.16 -0.47 -11.17
N ASP A 171 -2.17 0.21 -12.32
CA ASP A 171 -2.84 1.50 -12.46
C ASP A 171 -4.34 1.26 -12.61
N GLU A 172 -5.02 1.19 -11.47
CA GLU A 172 -6.44 0.91 -11.39
C GLU A 172 -7.23 2.05 -12.01
N PRO A 173 -8.09 1.79 -13.02
CA PRO A 173 -8.92 2.83 -13.59
C PRO A 173 -9.90 3.36 -12.54
N VAL A 174 -10.04 4.68 -12.49
CA VAL A 174 -11.04 5.34 -11.64
C VAL A 174 -12.41 4.92 -12.19
N GLU A 175 -13.20 4.22 -11.37
CA GLU A 175 -14.59 3.98 -11.72
C GLU A 175 -15.30 5.34 -11.66
N ASP A 176 -15.73 5.83 -12.83
CA ASP A 176 -16.67 6.94 -12.86
C ASP A 176 -17.95 6.43 -12.18
N GLU A 177 -18.26 6.96 -11.02
CA GLU A 177 -19.55 6.72 -10.39
C GLU A 177 -20.62 7.31 -11.31
N GLU A 178 -21.32 6.44 -12.06
CA GLU A 178 -22.55 6.81 -12.77
C GLU A 178 -23.70 6.96 -11.77
#